data_678fb9688ac4ce926b9bf9cabadf6cb9
#
_entry.id   678fb9688ac4ce926b9bf9cabadf6cb9
#
_cell.length_a   1.000
_cell.length_b   1.000
_cell.length_c   1.000
_cell.angle_alpha   90.00
_cell.angle_beta   90.00
_cell.angle_gamma   90.00
#
_symmetry.space_group_name_H-M   'P 1'
#
loop_
_entity.id
_entity.type
_entity.pdbx_description
1 polymer ?
#
loop_
_entity_poly.entity_id
_entity_poly.type
_entity_poly.pdbx_seq_one_letter_code
_entity_poly.pdbx_strand_id
1 'polypeptide(L)'
;IDMMLPALPDIGRDLGTGHPNDAQLVVSSLLFGFGIGQLILGPLSDCFGRKPVIFVGILIFISGCLISIFSIRFDVMLAGRFIQGIGVAGPRTAITALIRDLHGGRTMARIMSVIMAVFIFVPAIAPALGQLVLMLTDWRAIFIVLIIKSLVVLTWFSIRQTETLRKPYRLPFSLKRILKGFVEVISNRVSLGYTLA
;
A
#
# COMPACT_ATOMS: atom_id res chain seq x y z
N ILE A 1 -6.68 -2.99 3.92
CA ILE A 1 -7.77 -2.89 2.92
C ILE A 1 -9.02 -3.57 3.48
N ASP A 2 -8.93 -4.83 3.84
CA ASP A 2 -10.05 -5.74 4.10
C ASP A 2 -10.79 -5.45 5.41
N MET A 3 -10.16 -4.76 6.39
CA MET A 3 -10.83 -4.28 7.61
C MET A 3 -12.00 -3.32 7.33
N MET A 4 -12.01 -2.67 6.15
CA MET A 4 -13.06 -1.72 5.78
C MET A 4 -14.29 -2.39 5.16
N LEU A 5 -14.20 -3.64 4.71
CA LEU A 5 -15.30 -4.32 4.02
C LEU A 5 -16.61 -4.30 4.83
N PRO A 6 -16.62 -4.63 6.13
CA PRO A 6 -17.85 -4.56 6.93
C PRO A 6 -18.36 -3.14 7.16
N ALA A 7 -17.50 -2.11 7.01
CA ALA A 7 -17.86 -0.70 7.20
C ALA A 7 -18.47 -0.04 5.97
N LEU A 8 -18.37 -0.66 4.79
CA LEU A 8 -18.85 -0.04 3.54
C LEU A 8 -20.31 0.41 3.56
N PRO A 9 -21.27 -0.36 4.11
CA PRO A 9 -22.67 0.08 4.21
C PRO A 9 -22.85 1.34 5.08
N ASP A 10 -22.08 1.43 6.17
CA ASP A 10 -22.16 2.56 7.11
C ASP A 10 -21.55 3.82 6.48
N ILE A 11 -20.42 3.68 5.80
CA ILE A 11 -19.79 4.76 5.04
C ILE A 11 -20.73 5.28 3.95
N GLY A 12 -21.39 4.38 3.23
CA GLY A 12 -22.35 4.75 2.18
C GLY A 12 -23.53 5.54 2.74
N ARG A 13 -24.07 5.14 3.90
CA ARG A 13 -25.17 5.85 4.58
C ARG A 13 -24.74 7.22 5.09
N ASP A 14 -23.60 7.29 5.78
CA ASP A 14 -23.11 8.52 6.43
C ASP A 14 -22.70 9.59 5.41
N LEU A 15 -22.10 9.18 4.30
CA LEU A 15 -21.58 10.09 3.28
C LEU A 15 -22.55 10.30 2.11
N GLY A 16 -23.75 9.73 2.20
CA GLY A 16 -24.84 9.99 1.26
C GLY A 16 -24.55 9.50 -0.17
N THR A 17 -24.15 8.23 -0.32
CA THR A 17 -23.97 7.65 -1.66
C THR A 17 -25.29 7.49 -2.38
N GLY A 18 -25.32 7.81 -3.68
CA GLY A 18 -26.54 7.74 -4.49
C GLY A 18 -27.02 6.30 -4.75
N HIS A 19 -26.08 5.35 -4.81
CA HIS A 19 -26.38 3.94 -5.03
C HIS A 19 -25.62 3.04 -4.04
N PRO A 20 -26.20 1.89 -3.64
CA PRO A 20 -25.56 0.95 -2.72
C PRO A 20 -24.19 0.45 -3.20
N ASN A 21 -23.98 0.37 -4.52
CA ASN A 21 -22.73 -0.07 -5.12
C ASN A 21 -21.62 0.98 -5.08
N ASP A 22 -21.95 2.26 -4.87
CA ASP A 22 -20.96 3.34 -4.84
C ASP A 22 -19.97 3.15 -3.69
N ALA A 23 -20.39 2.56 -2.58
CA ALA A 23 -19.51 2.24 -1.47
C ALA A 23 -18.32 1.34 -1.86
N GLN A 24 -18.46 0.53 -2.90
CA GLN A 24 -17.37 -0.30 -3.42
C GLN A 24 -16.23 0.55 -4.06
N LEU A 25 -16.53 1.78 -4.50
CA LEU A 25 -15.53 2.71 -5.00
C LEU A 25 -14.48 3.06 -3.95
N VAL A 26 -14.80 2.94 -2.67
CA VAL A 26 -13.87 3.10 -1.55
C VAL A 26 -12.70 2.10 -1.65
N VAL A 27 -12.99 0.86 -2.02
CA VAL A 27 -11.96 -0.19 -2.23
C VAL A 27 -11.25 0.03 -3.56
N SER A 28 -12.00 0.28 -4.63
CA SER A 28 -11.46 0.47 -5.98
C SER A 28 -10.52 1.68 -6.05
N SER A 29 -10.87 2.79 -5.39
CA SER A 29 -10.02 3.98 -5.32
C SER A 29 -8.67 3.69 -4.65
N LEU A 30 -8.66 2.92 -3.56
CA LEU A 30 -7.43 2.51 -2.90
C LEU A 30 -6.58 1.61 -3.80
N LEU A 31 -7.19 0.62 -4.46
CA LEU A 31 -6.48 -0.28 -5.38
C LEU A 31 -5.90 0.48 -6.57
N PHE A 32 -6.62 1.45 -7.10
CA PHE A 32 -6.14 2.30 -8.19
C PHE A 32 -4.95 3.16 -7.74
N GLY A 33 -5.04 3.79 -6.56
CA GLY A 33 -3.93 4.50 -5.95
C GLY A 33 -2.72 3.61 -5.70
N PHE A 34 -2.95 2.36 -5.25
CA PHE A 34 -1.91 1.37 -5.04
C PHE A 34 -1.19 0.98 -6.34
N GLY A 35 -1.93 0.75 -7.42
CA GLY A 35 -1.35 0.47 -8.73
C GLY A 35 -0.44 1.61 -9.22
N ILE A 36 -0.93 2.85 -9.19
CA ILE A 36 -0.13 4.04 -9.56
C ILE A 36 1.06 4.20 -8.62
N GLY A 37 0.85 4.02 -7.32
CA GLY A 37 1.92 4.11 -6.32
C GLY A 37 3.05 3.12 -6.56
N GLN A 38 2.76 1.88 -6.98
CA GLN A 38 3.78 0.89 -7.32
C GLN A 38 4.65 1.32 -8.50
N LEU A 39 4.03 1.91 -9.53
CA LEU A 39 4.73 2.39 -10.71
C LEU A 39 5.72 3.52 -10.39
N ILE A 40 5.39 4.36 -9.41
CA ILE A 40 6.19 5.53 -9.01
C ILE A 40 7.20 5.14 -7.92
N LEU A 41 6.75 4.53 -6.84
CA LEU A 41 7.57 4.29 -5.64
C LEU A 41 8.54 3.11 -5.82
N GLY A 42 8.28 2.21 -6.78
CA GLY A 42 9.24 1.17 -7.15
C GLY A 42 10.59 1.75 -7.61
N PRO A 43 10.62 2.47 -8.73
CA PRO A 43 11.84 3.13 -9.22
C PRO A 43 12.44 4.13 -8.23
N LEU A 44 11.60 4.88 -7.49
CA LEU A 44 12.09 5.79 -6.44
C LEU A 44 12.86 5.05 -5.35
N SER A 45 12.45 3.84 -5.01
CA SER A 45 13.14 2.98 -4.05
C SER A 45 14.55 2.57 -4.52
N ASP A 46 14.76 2.42 -5.83
CA ASP A 46 16.09 2.13 -6.42
C ASP A 46 17.00 3.37 -6.46
N CYS A 47 16.41 4.57 -6.52
CA CYS A 47 17.15 5.82 -6.60
C CYS A 47 17.50 6.39 -5.20
N PHE A 48 16.52 6.46 -4.31
CA PHE A 48 16.68 7.13 -3.00
C PHE A 48 17.06 6.16 -1.88
N GLY A 49 16.85 4.87 -2.07
CA GLY A 49 17.07 3.83 -1.07
C GLY A 49 15.75 3.25 -0.55
N ARG A 50 15.86 2.09 0.08
CA ARG A 50 14.69 1.32 0.55
C ARG A 50 14.01 1.98 1.75
N LYS A 51 14.82 2.35 2.74
CA LYS A 51 14.33 2.92 4.01
C LYS A 51 13.58 4.25 3.81
N PRO A 52 14.10 5.26 3.09
CA PRO A 52 13.37 6.52 2.86
C PRO A 52 12.03 6.33 2.17
N VAL A 53 11.94 5.43 1.18
CA VAL A 53 10.70 5.21 0.44
C VAL A 53 9.63 4.53 1.31
N ILE A 54 10.04 3.63 2.23
CA ILE A 54 9.11 3.05 3.21
C ILE A 54 8.58 4.15 4.14
N PHE A 55 9.43 5.04 4.63
CA PHE A 55 9.02 6.15 5.49
C PHE A 55 8.02 7.08 4.79
N VAL A 56 8.38 7.54 3.61
CA VAL A 56 7.51 8.42 2.81
C VAL A 56 6.18 7.72 2.49
N GLY A 57 6.22 6.46 2.11
CA GLY A 57 5.01 5.67 1.85
C GLY A 57 4.09 5.58 3.06
N ILE A 58 4.64 5.31 4.25
CA ILE A 58 3.84 5.26 5.49
C ILE A 58 3.27 6.63 5.85
N LEU A 59 4.04 7.72 5.67
CA LEU A 59 3.55 9.07 5.91
C LEU A 59 2.40 9.45 4.96
N ILE A 60 2.53 9.11 3.66
CA ILE A 60 1.44 9.27 2.68
C ILE A 60 0.23 8.46 3.08
N PHE A 61 0.41 7.21 3.55
CA PHE A 61 -0.69 6.38 4.04
C PHE A 61 -1.40 7.01 5.23
N ILE A 62 -0.67 7.52 6.21
CA ILE A 62 -1.24 8.19 7.39
C ILE A 62 -2.00 9.45 6.98
N SER A 63 -1.47 10.27 6.05
CA SER A 63 -2.18 11.46 5.56
C SER A 63 -3.50 11.11 4.87
N GLY A 64 -3.53 10.03 4.06
CA GLY A 64 -4.75 9.52 3.48
C GLY A 64 -5.75 9.01 4.52
N CYS A 65 -5.28 8.37 5.62
CA CYS A 65 -6.14 7.99 6.74
C CYS A 65 -6.77 9.22 7.42
N LEU A 66 -5.98 10.27 7.66
CA LEU A 66 -6.48 11.52 8.24
C LEU A 66 -7.55 12.18 7.36
N ILE A 67 -7.29 12.28 6.05
CA ILE A 67 -8.28 12.81 5.10
C ILE A 67 -9.57 12.00 5.16
N SER A 68 -9.48 10.68 5.25
CA SER A 68 -10.66 9.79 5.33
C SER A 68 -11.43 9.95 6.65
N ILE A 69 -10.74 10.17 7.79
CA ILE A 69 -11.38 10.41 9.10
C ILE A 69 -12.22 11.69 9.08
N PHE A 70 -11.65 12.76 8.50
CA PHE A 70 -12.30 14.08 8.45
C PHE A 70 -13.21 14.27 7.24
N SER A 71 -13.43 13.21 6.45
CA SER A 71 -14.31 13.32 5.28
C SER A 71 -15.78 13.52 5.70
N ILE A 72 -16.40 14.55 5.11
CA ILE A 72 -17.84 14.86 5.23
C ILE A 72 -18.55 14.50 3.93
N ARG A 73 -17.80 14.39 2.82
CA ARG A 73 -18.29 14.07 1.48
C ARG A 73 -17.64 12.82 0.97
N PHE A 74 -18.40 12.05 0.19
CA PHE A 74 -17.91 10.80 -0.40
C PHE A 74 -16.68 10.98 -1.31
N ASP A 75 -16.64 12.08 -2.11
CA ASP A 75 -15.50 12.40 -2.98
C ASP A 75 -14.19 12.56 -2.18
N VAL A 76 -14.26 13.24 -1.01
CA VAL A 76 -13.11 13.44 -0.13
C VAL A 76 -12.64 12.11 0.45
N MET A 77 -13.59 11.23 0.79
CA MET A 77 -13.29 9.87 1.23
C MET A 77 -12.53 9.08 0.14
N LEU A 78 -13.01 9.14 -1.11
CA LEU A 78 -12.34 8.49 -2.25
C LEU A 78 -10.93 9.03 -2.47
N ALA A 79 -10.74 10.36 -2.39
CA ALA A 79 -9.42 10.98 -2.49
C ALA A 79 -8.48 10.51 -1.35
N GLY A 80 -8.97 10.43 -0.11
CA GLY A 80 -8.22 9.89 1.01
C GLY A 80 -7.80 8.44 0.79
N ARG A 81 -8.71 7.61 0.27
CA ARG A 81 -8.43 6.20 -0.08
C ARG A 81 -7.40 6.06 -1.20
N PHE A 82 -7.50 6.89 -2.23
CA PHE A 82 -6.51 6.94 -3.30
C PHE A 82 -5.11 7.26 -2.77
N ILE A 83 -4.99 8.29 -1.93
CA ILE A 83 -3.72 8.66 -1.29
C ILE A 83 -3.19 7.52 -0.39
N GLN A 84 -4.06 6.87 0.39
CA GLN A 84 -3.70 5.68 1.15
C GLN A 84 -3.12 4.58 0.26
N GLY A 85 -3.74 4.34 -0.89
CA GLY A 85 -3.28 3.36 -1.88
C GLY A 85 -1.85 3.64 -2.32
N ILE A 86 -1.57 4.89 -2.73
CA ILE A 86 -0.20 5.32 -3.08
C ILE A 86 0.76 5.05 -1.92
N GLY A 87 0.37 5.39 -0.69
CA GLY A 87 1.19 5.20 0.49
C GLY A 87 1.56 3.74 0.76
N VAL A 88 0.60 2.81 0.63
CA VAL A 88 0.84 1.36 0.84
C VAL A 88 1.81 0.77 -0.18
N ALA A 89 1.85 1.32 -1.39
CA ALA A 89 2.72 0.85 -2.46
C ALA A 89 4.22 0.96 -2.10
N GLY A 90 4.63 2.02 -1.39
CA GLY A 90 6.01 2.24 -0.99
C GLY A 90 6.59 1.09 -0.16
N PRO A 91 6.04 0.82 1.03
CA PRO A 91 6.45 -0.32 1.85
C PRO A 91 6.40 -1.65 1.10
N ARG A 92 5.35 -1.92 0.33
CA ARG A 92 5.18 -3.17 -0.42
C ARG A 92 6.33 -3.42 -1.38
N THR A 93 6.65 -2.45 -2.24
CA THR A 93 7.70 -2.57 -3.24
C THR A 93 9.09 -2.58 -2.62
N ALA A 94 9.35 -1.68 -1.66
CA ALA A 94 10.65 -1.54 -1.03
C ALA A 94 11.00 -2.74 -0.13
N ILE A 95 10.04 -3.34 0.61
CA ILE A 95 10.28 -4.53 1.44
C ILE A 95 10.63 -5.73 0.55
N THR A 96 9.93 -5.94 -0.56
CA THR A 96 10.24 -7.03 -1.49
C THR A 96 11.67 -6.90 -2.05
N ALA A 97 12.06 -5.68 -2.41
CA ALA A 97 13.41 -5.40 -2.87
C ALA A 97 14.46 -5.57 -1.75
N LEU A 98 14.17 -5.09 -0.54
CA LEU A 98 15.03 -5.23 0.63
C LEU A 98 15.33 -6.71 0.96
N ILE A 99 14.33 -7.58 0.88
CA ILE A 99 14.51 -9.01 1.12
C ILE A 99 15.43 -9.60 0.04
N ARG A 100 15.27 -9.19 -1.20
CA ARG A 100 16.13 -9.62 -2.32
C ARG A 100 17.56 -9.12 -2.17
N ASP A 101 17.73 -7.90 -1.64
CA ASP A 101 19.06 -7.32 -1.41
C ASP A 101 19.82 -8.03 -0.27
N LEU A 102 19.10 -8.56 0.73
CA LEU A 102 19.69 -9.20 1.91
C LEU A 102 19.86 -10.72 1.79
N HIS A 103 19.04 -11.39 0.99
CA HIS A 103 18.98 -12.84 0.94
C HIS A 103 18.94 -13.35 -0.50
N GLY A 104 19.66 -14.47 -0.75
CA GLY A 104 19.68 -15.17 -2.03
C GLY A 104 19.27 -16.64 -1.90
N GLY A 105 18.99 -17.29 -3.03
CA GLY A 105 18.76 -18.72 -3.13
C GLY A 105 17.65 -19.25 -2.23
N ARG A 106 17.91 -20.36 -1.52
CA ARG A 106 16.92 -21.05 -0.67
C ARG A 106 16.39 -20.20 0.47
N THR A 107 17.22 -19.34 1.07
CA THR A 107 16.82 -18.48 2.20
C THR A 107 15.80 -17.45 1.73
N MET A 108 16.02 -16.83 0.58
CA MET A 108 15.06 -15.91 -0.03
C MET A 108 13.73 -16.60 -0.31
N ALA A 109 13.74 -17.79 -0.91
CA ALA A 109 12.53 -18.55 -1.21
C ALA A 109 11.74 -18.87 0.06
N ARG A 110 12.40 -19.28 1.15
CA ARG A 110 11.77 -19.57 2.43
C ARG A 110 11.11 -18.32 3.04
N ILE A 111 11.80 -17.18 3.03
CA ILE A 111 11.26 -15.91 3.56
C ILE A 111 10.06 -15.47 2.72
N MET A 112 10.16 -15.54 1.40
CA MET A 112 9.05 -15.18 0.51
C MET A 112 7.84 -16.09 0.69
N SER A 113 8.03 -17.40 0.93
CA SER A 113 6.93 -18.33 1.23
C SER A 113 6.20 -17.97 2.53
N VAL A 114 6.93 -17.59 3.59
CA VAL A 114 6.31 -17.14 4.85
C VAL A 114 5.53 -15.84 4.63
N ILE A 115 6.07 -14.89 3.87
CA ILE A 115 5.40 -13.63 3.55
C ILE A 115 4.12 -13.92 2.76
N MET A 116 4.16 -14.79 1.76
CA MET A 116 2.98 -15.17 0.99
C MET A 116 1.92 -15.85 1.87
N ALA A 117 2.32 -16.72 2.79
CA ALA A 117 1.39 -17.29 3.76
C ALA A 117 0.70 -16.20 4.59
N VAL A 118 1.46 -15.24 5.13
CA VAL A 118 0.89 -14.09 5.88
C VAL A 118 -0.07 -13.28 5.01
N PHE A 119 0.26 -13.06 3.72
CA PHE A 119 -0.63 -12.35 2.79
C PHE A 119 -1.94 -13.06 2.52
N ILE A 120 -2.01 -14.38 2.67
CA ILE A 120 -3.24 -15.16 2.54
C ILE A 120 -4.06 -15.08 3.83
N PHE A 121 -3.40 -15.23 5.00
CA PHE A 121 -4.09 -15.25 6.29
C PHE A 121 -4.59 -13.88 6.75
N VAL A 122 -3.84 -12.80 6.51
CA VAL A 122 -4.22 -11.45 6.95
C VAL A 122 -5.54 -10.98 6.36
N PRO A 123 -5.83 -11.10 5.06
CA PRO A 123 -7.13 -10.77 4.50
C PRO A 123 -8.29 -11.59 5.07
N ALA A 124 -8.06 -12.85 5.44
CA ALA A 124 -9.08 -13.69 6.03
C ALA A 124 -9.50 -13.21 7.45
N ILE A 125 -8.57 -12.67 8.23
CA ILE A 125 -8.82 -12.20 9.60
C ILE A 125 -9.22 -10.72 9.63
N ALA A 126 -8.76 -9.93 8.69
CA ALA A 126 -8.94 -8.47 8.70
C ALA A 126 -10.41 -8.02 8.77
N PRO A 127 -11.37 -8.61 8.04
CA PRO A 127 -12.78 -8.24 8.16
C PRO A 127 -13.35 -8.48 9.56
N ALA A 128 -12.98 -9.59 10.22
CA ALA A 128 -13.41 -9.88 11.58
C ALA A 128 -12.91 -8.83 12.58
N LEU A 129 -11.65 -8.38 12.42
CA LEU A 129 -11.12 -7.27 13.23
C LEU A 129 -11.85 -5.95 12.92
N GLY A 130 -12.18 -5.69 11.67
CA GLY A 130 -12.97 -4.55 11.26
C GLY A 130 -14.36 -4.55 11.91
N GLN A 131 -15.04 -5.70 11.88
CA GLN A 131 -16.35 -5.88 12.51
C GLN A 131 -16.28 -5.68 14.03
N LEU A 132 -15.23 -6.17 14.68
CA LEU A 132 -15.04 -5.95 16.13
C LEU A 132 -14.93 -4.46 16.47
N VAL A 133 -14.21 -3.68 15.67
CA VAL A 133 -14.10 -2.23 15.85
C VAL A 133 -15.45 -1.56 15.65
N LEU A 134 -16.23 -1.95 14.64
CA LEU A 134 -17.57 -1.41 14.38
C LEU A 134 -18.60 -1.71 15.48
N MET A 135 -18.46 -2.85 16.17
CA MET A 135 -19.32 -3.17 17.33
C MET A 135 -19.08 -2.22 18.52
N LEU A 136 -17.92 -1.60 18.60
CA LEU A 136 -17.52 -0.74 19.71
C LEU A 136 -17.62 0.76 19.37
N THR A 137 -17.50 1.10 18.08
CA THR A 137 -17.34 2.49 17.63
C THR A 137 -17.80 2.67 16.17
N ASP A 138 -17.53 3.86 15.61
CA ASP A 138 -17.83 4.20 14.22
C ASP A 138 -16.79 3.65 13.23
N TRP A 139 -17.13 3.65 11.94
CA TRP A 139 -16.21 3.28 10.85
C TRP A 139 -14.94 4.15 10.81
N ARG A 140 -14.97 5.39 11.31
CA ARG A 140 -13.80 6.28 11.42
C ARG A 140 -12.73 5.70 12.34
N ALA A 141 -13.11 4.94 13.36
CA ALA A 141 -12.18 4.30 14.28
C ALA A 141 -11.28 3.27 13.58
N ILE A 142 -11.73 2.65 12.49
CA ILE A 142 -10.89 1.74 11.71
C ILE A 142 -9.64 2.47 11.19
N PHE A 143 -9.79 3.71 10.71
CA PHE A 143 -8.65 4.51 10.26
C PHE A 143 -7.71 4.90 11.40
N ILE A 144 -8.26 5.18 12.60
CA ILE A 144 -7.45 5.46 13.78
C ILE A 144 -6.60 4.24 14.14
N VAL A 145 -7.18 3.04 14.13
CA VAL A 145 -6.46 1.78 14.37
C VAL A 145 -5.34 1.60 13.31
N LEU A 146 -5.64 1.90 12.05
CA LEU A 146 -4.65 1.82 10.97
C LEU A 146 -3.51 2.83 11.15
N ILE A 147 -3.78 4.05 11.61
CA ILE A 147 -2.76 5.06 11.94
C ILE A 147 -1.88 4.56 13.08
N ILE A 148 -2.47 4.13 14.20
CA ILE A 148 -1.73 3.63 15.36
C ILE A 148 -0.82 2.47 14.96
N LYS A 149 -1.35 1.48 14.24
CA LYS A 149 -0.56 0.37 13.72
C LYS A 149 0.59 0.85 12.85
N SER A 150 0.34 1.81 11.96
CA SER A 150 1.36 2.34 11.05
C SER A 150 2.46 3.09 11.79
N LEU A 151 2.13 3.86 12.83
CA LEU A 151 3.09 4.54 13.69
C LEU A 151 3.95 3.56 14.48
N VAL A 152 3.35 2.51 15.03
CA VAL A 152 4.09 1.44 15.74
C VAL A 152 5.08 0.77 14.80
N VAL A 153 4.63 0.39 13.60
CA VAL A 153 5.49 -0.23 12.58
C VAL A 153 6.60 0.72 12.15
N LEU A 154 6.28 2.00 11.90
CA LEU A 154 7.24 3.02 11.49
C LEU A 154 8.33 3.21 12.55
N THR A 155 7.94 3.31 13.81
CA THR A 155 8.87 3.48 14.94
C THR A 155 9.77 2.25 15.08
N TRP A 156 9.18 1.06 15.08
CA TRP A 156 9.93 -0.19 15.17
C TRP A 156 10.92 -0.36 14.01
N PHE A 157 10.46 -0.10 12.78
CA PHE A 157 11.29 -0.17 11.57
C PHE A 157 12.40 0.88 11.59
N SER A 158 12.12 2.08 12.09
CA SER A 158 13.10 3.16 12.24
C SER A 158 14.30 2.75 13.09
N ILE A 159 14.03 2.10 14.22
CA ILE A 159 15.05 1.71 15.22
C ILE A 159 15.82 0.48 14.73
N ARG A 160 15.14 -0.52 14.18
CA ARG A 160 15.73 -1.82 13.88
C ARG A 160 16.38 -1.91 12.51
N GLN A 161 15.83 -1.24 11.51
CA GLN A 161 16.26 -1.41 10.13
C GLN A 161 17.25 -0.34 9.72
N THR A 162 18.43 -0.77 9.29
CA THR A 162 19.41 0.09 8.60
C THR A 162 19.12 0.14 7.10
N GLU A 163 19.61 1.18 6.41
CA GLU A 163 19.51 1.27 4.96
C GLU A 163 20.32 0.14 4.30
N THR A 164 19.68 -0.63 3.43
CA THR A 164 20.32 -1.77 2.74
C THR A 164 20.93 -1.41 1.41
N LEU A 165 20.37 -0.40 0.71
CA LEU A 165 20.89 0.03 -0.58
C LEU A 165 22.03 1.02 -0.38
N ARG A 166 23.29 0.55 -0.51
CA ARG A 166 24.49 1.39 -0.41
C ARG A 166 24.49 2.46 -1.51
N LYS A 167 24.97 3.67 -1.17
CA LYS A 167 25.04 4.81 -2.10
C LYS A 167 25.61 4.51 -3.49
N PRO A 168 26.69 3.72 -3.65
CA PRO A 168 27.25 3.40 -4.96
C PRO A 168 26.31 2.59 -5.87
N TYR A 169 25.36 1.86 -5.31
CA TYR A 169 24.43 1.01 -6.06
C TYR A 169 23.10 1.70 -6.36
N ARG A 170 22.92 2.96 -5.92
CA ARG A 170 21.71 3.74 -6.21
C ARG A 170 21.73 4.18 -7.67
N LEU A 171 20.60 3.95 -8.35
CA LEU A 171 20.44 4.40 -9.71
C LEU A 171 20.24 5.93 -9.74
N PRO A 172 20.86 6.67 -10.68
CA PRO A 172 20.54 8.08 -10.85
C PRO A 172 19.07 8.24 -11.25
N PHE A 173 18.40 9.19 -10.60
CA PHE A 173 17.00 9.48 -10.93
C PHE A 173 16.91 9.99 -12.37
N SER A 174 16.17 9.28 -13.21
CA SER A 174 15.93 9.65 -14.59
C SER A 174 14.52 9.23 -15.01
N LEU A 175 13.66 10.23 -15.18
CA LEU A 175 12.29 10.01 -15.65
C LEU A 175 12.28 9.30 -17.01
N LYS A 176 13.23 9.66 -17.89
CA LYS A 176 13.40 9.03 -19.21
C LYS A 176 13.70 7.53 -19.11
N ARG A 177 14.50 7.11 -18.11
CA ARG A 177 14.79 5.69 -17.86
C ARG A 177 13.56 4.96 -17.37
N ILE A 178 12.79 5.57 -16.45
CA ILE A 178 11.55 5.00 -15.93
C ILE A 178 10.56 4.79 -17.06
N LEU A 179 10.31 5.82 -17.88
CA LEU A 179 9.42 5.75 -19.03
C LEU A 179 9.90 4.72 -20.07
N LYS A 180 11.21 4.68 -20.35
CA LYS A 180 11.79 3.68 -21.26
C LYS A 180 11.55 2.26 -20.76
N GLY A 181 11.72 2.00 -19.45
CA GLY A 181 11.41 0.70 -18.86
C GLY A 181 9.94 0.30 -19.02
N PHE A 182 9.01 1.22 -18.84
CA PHE A 182 7.58 0.96 -19.10
C PHE A 182 7.30 0.63 -20.58
N VAL A 183 7.84 1.43 -21.49
CA VAL A 183 7.68 1.19 -22.93
C VAL A 183 8.28 -0.17 -23.31
N GLU A 184 9.42 -0.54 -22.76
CA GLU A 184 10.08 -1.81 -23.05
C GLU A 184 9.25 -3.02 -22.57
N VAL A 185 8.64 -2.93 -21.36
CA VAL A 185 7.74 -3.97 -20.83
C VAL A 185 6.48 -4.11 -21.69
N ILE A 186 5.88 -3.00 -22.11
CA ILE A 186 4.66 -3.00 -22.96
C ILE A 186 4.99 -3.45 -24.39
N SER A 187 6.16 -3.10 -24.91
CA SER A 187 6.58 -3.47 -26.28
C SER A 187 7.04 -4.92 -26.40
N ASN A 188 7.44 -5.54 -25.30
CA ASN A 188 7.89 -6.93 -25.30
C ASN A 188 6.69 -7.87 -25.17
N ARG A 189 6.31 -8.57 -26.26
CA ARG A 189 5.17 -9.48 -26.32
C ARG A 189 5.24 -10.59 -25.27
N VAL A 190 6.44 -11.06 -24.93
CA VAL A 190 6.63 -12.10 -23.90
C VAL A 190 6.32 -11.54 -22.51
N SER A 191 6.87 -10.36 -22.18
CA SER A 191 6.56 -9.68 -20.91
C SER A 191 5.10 -9.34 -20.78
N LEU A 192 4.46 -8.86 -21.86
CA LEU A 192 3.04 -8.56 -21.89
C LEU A 192 2.18 -9.81 -21.67
N GLY A 193 2.54 -10.93 -22.29
CA GLY A 193 1.87 -12.21 -22.10
C GLY A 193 1.91 -12.70 -20.65
N TYR A 194 3.08 -12.61 -20.00
CA TYR A 194 3.20 -12.97 -18.57
C TYR A 194 2.54 -11.98 -17.61
N THR A 195 2.29 -10.75 -18.03
CA THR A 195 1.62 -9.72 -17.20
C THR A 195 0.10 -9.83 -17.28
N LEU A 196 -0.43 -10.38 -18.39
CA LEU A 196 -1.87 -10.53 -18.64
C LEU A 196 -2.41 -11.93 -18.31
N ALA A 197 -1.54 -12.92 -18.09
CA ALA A 197 -1.91 -14.28 -17.69
C ALA A 197 -2.01 -14.41 -16.16
#